data_63839250e8a629f8c73d78b578a1446f
#
_entry.id   63839250e8a629f8c73d78b578a1446f
#
_cell.length_a   1.000
_cell.length_b   1.000
_cell.length_c   1.000
_cell.angle_alpha   90.00
_cell.angle_beta   90.00
_cell.angle_gamma   90.00
#
_symmetry.space_group_name_H-M   'P 1'
#
loop_
_entity.id
_entity.type
_entity.pdbx_description
1 polymer ?
#
loop_
_entity_poly.entity_id
_entity_poly.type
_entity_poly.pdbx_seq_one_letter_code
_entity_poly.pdbx_strand_id
1 'polypeptide(L)'
;MYATDDNASASAYLVERYLARPTGKERLVAEMMHSSEHQFRPLCDHLTREACDSAQGSSARPQAACEKIHLLPIMLPHTDPKLGLCSYLNSCHKMSTCRYLHFRLDPASKCRPIQTDLPRASTQLERHGLGAWTRSRVSSWRTRDGALPGPQWIHCDVREYDLASLGKFDVILVAPPWDIHMSLPYGTLSDEDMRALPIPTLQDEGLLFLWVTGRAMEMGRALLEHWGYMRLDEIIWLKVNQTQRLIRTGRTGHWLNHGKEHCLVGLKLREHANAPYQSRPPGAPNPVPEWLHRGVATDVIVSQVRHTSRKPDELYSMIENMCPGGRKIELFGRRHNLRPGWLTLGNQLKSTHLVRLEFVTEN
;
A
#
# COMPACT_ATOMS: atom_id res chain seq x y z
N MET A 1 21.49 56.65 -12.59
CA MET A 1 20.30 56.67 -11.70
C MET A 1 19.45 55.48 -12.09
N TYR A 2 19.75 54.30 -11.53
CA TYR A 2 19.00 53.05 -11.71
C TYR A 2 18.79 52.44 -10.35
N ALA A 3 17.54 52.48 -9.90
CA ALA A 3 17.10 51.80 -8.69
C ALA A 3 15.72 51.21 -8.98
N THR A 4 15.64 50.03 -9.58
CA THR A 4 14.36 49.31 -9.81
C THR A 4 14.46 47.77 -9.84
N ASP A 5 15.60 47.12 -9.57
CA ASP A 5 15.69 45.66 -9.73
C ASP A 5 15.54 44.84 -8.45
N ASP A 6 15.67 45.41 -7.25
CA ASP A 6 15.64 44.63 -6.01
C ASP A 6 14.22 44.21 -5.58
N ASN A 7 13.20 44.95 -6.00
CA ASN A 7 11.81 44.67 -5.57
C ASN A 7 11.16 43.54 -6.38
N ALA A 8 11.53 43.34 -7.64
CA ALA A 8 11.05 42.25 -8.48
C ALA A 8 11.62 40.91 -8.03
N SER A 9 12.90 40.89 -7.63
CA SER A 9 13.57 39.68 -7.09
C SER A 9 12.97 39.23 -5.78
N ALA A 10 12.68 40.14 -4.84
CA ALA A 10 12.07 39.83 -3.56
C ALA A 10 10.63 39.31 -3.72
N SER A 11 9.87 39.86 -4.65
CA SER A 11 8.49 39.41 -4.96
C SER A 11 8.48 38.01 -5.59
N ALA A 12 9.38 37.75 -6.56
CA ALA A 12 9.52 36.43 -7.18
C ALA A 12 9.91 35.36 -6.15
N TYR A 13 10.85 35.64 -5.26
CA TYR A 13 11.27 34.74 -4.19
C TYR A 13 10.14 34.46 -3.20
N LEU A 14 9.35 35.44 -2.83
CA LEU A 14 8.20 35.24 -1.96
C LEU A 14 7.12 34.38 -2.62
N VAL A 15 6.80 34.63 -3.90
CA VAL A 15 5.80 33.87 -4.66
C VAL A 15 6.26 32.42 -4.78
N GLU A 16 7.51 32.18 -5.17
CA GLU A 16 8.06 30.82 -5.28
C GLU A 16 8.03 30.08 -3.93
N ARG A 17 8.41 30.76 -2.85
CA ARG A 17 8.38 30.21 -1.48
C ARG A 17 6.96 29.90 -1.01
N TYR A 18 5.93 30.67 -1.42
CA TYR A 18 4.54 30.37 -1.08
C TYR A 18 3.96 29.27 -1.96
N LEU A 19 4.27 29.26 -3.26
CA LEU A 19 3.83 28.23 -4.19
C LEU A 19 4.49 26.86 -3.93
N ALA A 20 5.73 26.84 -3.47
CA ALA A 20 6.43 25.61 -3.09
C ALA A 20 5.93 25.01 -1.76
N ARG A 21 5.14 25.74 -0.98
CA ARG A 21 4.56 25.18 0.25
C ARG A 21 3.40 24.24 -0.08
N PRO A 22 3.44 23.00 0.41
CA PRO A 22 2.31 22.10 0.23
C PRO A 22 1.05 22.72 0.84
N THR A 23 -0.05 22.62 0.14
CA THR A 23 -1.37 23.05 0.61
C THR A 23 -1.75 22.27 1.88
N GLY A 24 -2.73 22.76 2.63
CA GLY A 24 -3.27 22.04 3.80
C GLY A 24 -3.76 20.64 3.43
N LYS A 25 -4.35 20.47 2.24
CA LYS A 25 -4.78 19.17 1.70
C LYS A 25 -3.59 18.24 1.44
N GLU A 26 -2.56 18.73 0.77
CA GLU A 26 -1.35 17.93 0.49
C GLU A 26 -0.61 17.52 1.75
N ARG A 27 -0.51 18.39 2.75
CA ARG A 27 0.06 18.06 4.06
C ARG A 27 -0.75 16.98 4.76
N LEU A 28 -2.07 17.13 4.80
CA LEU A 28 -2.95 16.13 5.41
C LEU A 28 -2.82 14.77 4.71
N VAL A 29 -2.81 14.76 3.36
CA VAL A 29 -2.63 13.53 2.59
C VAL A 29 -1.27 12.90 2.88
N ALA A 30 -0.19 13.68 2.93
CA ALA A 30 1.14 13.18 3.26
C ALA A 30 1.19 12.56 4.66
N GLU A 31 0.58 13.19 5.65
CA GLU A 31 0.49 12.66 7.01
C GLU A 31 -0.32 11.35 7.06
N MET A 32 -1.46 11.29 6.37
CA MET A 32 -2.31 10.09 6.32
C MET A 32 -1.67 8.93 5.58
N MET A 33 -0.82 9.21 4.58
CA MET A 33 -0.14 8.20 3.75
C MET A 33 1.24 7.82 4.30
N HIS A 34 1.69 8.45 5.38
CA HIS A 34 3.00 8.16 5.93
C HIS A 34 3.02 6.74 6.55
N SER A 35 3.86 5.87 5.98
CA SER A 35 3.91 4.46 6.36
C SER A 35 4.81 4.16 7.55
N SER A 36 5.69 5.06 7.90
CA SER A 36 6.66 4.81 8.96
C SER A 36 6.33 5.63 10.21
N GLU A 37 6.22 4.94 11.32
CA GLU A 37 6.18 5.53 12.65
C GLU A 37 7.53 6.20 13.03
N HIS A 38 8.50 6.22 12.10
CA HIS A 38 9.85 6.67 12.35
C HIS A 38 10.26 7.76 11.37
N GLN A 39 10.91 8.79 11.88
CA GLN A 39 11.57 9.79 11.04
C GLN A 39 12.59 9.11 10.12
N PHE A 40 12.63 9.53 8.85
CA PHE A 40 13.66 9.09 7.94
C PHE A 40 15.04 9.50 8.47
N ARG A 41 15.92 8.52 8.64
CA ARG A 41 17.34 8.73 8.97
C ARG A 41 18.18 8.00 7.92
N PRO A 42 19.17 8.67 7.34
CA PRO A 42 20.04 8.04 6.36
C PRO A 42 20.88 6.93 7.01
N LEU A 43 21.19 5.92 6.23
CA LEU A 43 22.16 4.90 6.62
C LEU A 43 23.56 5.53 6.65
N CYS A 44 24.35 5.19 7.67
CA CYS A 44 25.73 5.57 7.74
C CYS A 44 26.57 4.90 6.62
N ASP A 45 27.44 5.67 5.98
CA ASP A 45 28.27 5.17 4.89
C ASP A 45 29.24 4.06 5.34
N HIS A 46 29.61 4.07 6.61
CA HIS A 46 30.45 3.04 7.24
C HIS A 46 29.67 1.79 7.68
N LEU A 47 28.37 1.75 7.49
CA LEU A 47 27.42 0.66 7.83
C LEU A 47 27.35 0.32 9.31
N THR A 48 28.47 -0.01 9.97
CA THR A 48 28.52 -0.37 11.38
C THR A 48 29.02 0.79 12.25
N ARG A 49 28.64 0.78 13.53
CA ARG A 49 29.11 1.81 14.48
C ARG A 49 30.61 1.73 14.67
N GLU A 50 31.18 0.54 14.80
CA GLU A 50 32.61 0.33 14.96
C GLU A 50 33.42 0.89 13.79
N ALA A 51 32.96 0.66 12.56
CA ALA A 51 33.60 1.22 11.37
C ALA A 51 33.44 2.74 11.29
N CYS A 52 32.29 3.26 11.73
CA CYS A 52 32.05 4.70 11.80
C CYS A 52 32.96 5.38 12.82
N ASP A 53 33.04 4.84 14.02
CA ASP A 53 33.86 5.37 15.11
C ASP A 53 35.36 5.31 14.73
N SER A 54 35.79 4.21 14.11
CA SER A 54 37.15 4.05 13.60
C SER A 54 37.52 5.07 12.51
N ALA A 55 36.57 5.37 11.61
CA ALA A 55 36.78 6.33 10.52
C ALA A 55 36.81 7.80 11.00
N GLN A 56 36.14 8.10 12.11
CA GLN A 56 36.13 9.45 12.69
C GLN A 56 37.44 9.83 13.44
N GLY A 57 38.32 8.85 13.69
CA GLY A 57 39.64 9.02 14.25
C GLY A 57 39.66 9.49 15.72
N SER A 58 40.76 9.26 16.40
CA SER A 58 40.97 9.69 17.79
C SER A 58 41.29 11.18 17.90
N SER A 59 40.48 12.07 17.33
CA SER A 59 40.64 13.51 17.56
C SER A 59 40.09 13.86 18.95
N ALA A 60 40.90 14.53 19.76
CA ALA A 60 40.67 14.84 21.17
C ALA A 60 39.50 15.81 21.47
N ARG A 61 38.52 15.92 20.60
CA ARG A 61 37.25 16.61 20.84
C ARG A 61 36.12 15.61 20.86
N PRO A 62 35.21 15.67 21.86
CA PRO A 62 34.00 14.87 21.80
C PRO A 62 33.19 15.29 20.58
N GLN A 63 33.36 14.57 19.48
CA GLN A 63 32.59 14.76 18.27
C GLN A 63 31.18 14.26 18.52
N ALA A 64 30.17 15.01 18.12
CA ALA A 64 28.80 14.59 18.25
C ALA A 64 28.62 13.17 17.66
N ALA A 65 28.01 12.28 18.42
CA ALA A 65 27.78 10.89 17.99
C ALA A 65 27.03 10.89 16.63
N CYS A 66 27.45 10.02 15.73
CA CYS A 66 26.81 9.91 14.41
C CYS A 66 25.32 9.58 14.56
N GLU A 67 24.46 10.47 14.08
CA GLU A 67 23.00 10.32 14.15
C GLU A 67 22.41 9.42 13.05
N LYS A 68 23.25 8.99 12.09
CA LYS A 68 22.83 8.08 11.03
C LYS A 68 22.53 6.68 11.58
N ILE A 69 21.80 5.89 10.81
CA ILE A 69 21.49 4.48 11.15
C ILE A 69 22.75 3.64 10.97
N HIS A 70 23.07 2.85 12.00
CA HIS A 70 24.10 1.81 11.95
C HIS A 70 23.49 0.43 12.00
N LEU A 71 24.23 -0.56 11.51
CA LEU A 71 23.80 -1.94 11.39
C LEU A 71 24.75 -2.86 12.19
N LEU A 72 24.20 -3.94 12.70
CA LEU A 72 24.97 -5.03 13.30
C LEU A 72 24.95 -6.23 12.34
N PRO A 73 26.12 -6.80 11.99
CA PRO A 73 26.18 -7.96 11.10
C PRO A 73 25.59 -9.21 11.77
N ILE A 74 24.92 -10.03 10.97
CA ILE A 74 24.44 -11.35 11.34
C ILE A 74 25.28 -12.36 10.55
N MET A 75 26.22 -13.00 11.24
CA MET A 75 27.08 -14.04 10.66
C MET A 75 26.52 -15.41 11.00
N LEU A 76 26.17 -16.17 9.96
CA LEU A 76 25.70 -17.54 10.06
C LEU A 76 26.77 -18.47 9.45
N PRO A 77 26.81 -19.79 9.79
CA PRO A 77 27.83 -20.71 9.27
C PRO A 77 27.96 -20.77 7.74
N HIS A 78 26.89 -20.49 7.04
CA HIS A 78 26.81 -20.47 5.58
C HIS A 78 26.96 -19.08 4.96
N THR A 79 27.17 -18.04 5.77
CA THR A 79 27.35 -16.66 5.26
C THR A 79 28.72 -16.52 4.59
N ASP A 80 28.70 -15.99 3.38
CA ASP A 80 29.90 -15.66 2.60
C ASP A 80 29.96 -14.13 2.40
N PRO A 81 30.78 -13.40 3.17
CA PRO A 81 30.87 -11.95 3.08
C PRO A 81 31.28 -11.42 1.70
N LYS A 82 31.97 -12.26 0.88
CA LYS A 82 32.39 -11.90 -0.48
C LYS A 82 31.20 -11.67 -1.42
N LEU A 83 30.07 -12.28 -1.13
CA LEU A 83 28.84 -12.08 -1.91
C LEU A 83 28.17 -10.73 -1.67
N GLY A 84 28.64 -9.97 -0.67
CA GLY A 84 28.05 -8.69 -0.30
C GLY A 84 26.80 -8.78 0.58
N LEU A 85 26.03 -7.71 0.62
CA LEU A 85 24.88 -7.55 1.51
C LEU A 85 23.61 -8.15 0.94
N CYS A 86 22.85 -8.86 1.80
CA CYS A 86 21.46 -9.17 1.51
C CYS A 86 20.60 -7.91 1.66
N SER A 87 19.91 -7.48 0.61
CA SER A 87 19.06 -6.28 0.66
C SER A 87 17.83 -6.41 1.57
N TYR A 88 17.45 -7.63 1.95
CA TYR A 88 16.38 -7.89 2.92
C TYR A 88 16.83 -7.74 4.37
N LEU A 89 18.13 -7.54 4.62
CA LEU A 89 18.70 -7.41 5.97
C LEU A 89 18.23 -8.56 6.88
N ASN A 90 17.61 -8.25 8.03
CA ASN A 90 17.08 -9.25 8.97
C ASN A 90 15.67 -9.77 8.64
N SER A 91 15.03 -9.23 7.60
CA SER A 91 13.71 -9.71 7.13
C SER A 91 13.80 -10.76 6.02
N CYS A 92 15.00 -11.28 5.74
CA CYS A 92 15.20 -12.30 4.72
C CYS A 92 14.50 -13.61 5.08
N HIS A 93 13.49 -14.00 4.31
CA HIS A 93 12.75 -15.24 4.52
C HIS A 93 13.56 -16.50 4.25
N LYS A 94 14.73 -16.38 3.60
CA LYS A 94 15.68 -17.46 3.31
C LYS A 94 16.92 -17.36 4.20
N MET A 95 16.89 -16.69 5.33
CA MET A 95 18.07 -16.43 6.16
C MET A 95 18.81 -17.72 6.53
N SER A 96 18.11 -18.83 6.76
CA SER A 96 18.70 -20.12 7.08
C SER A 96 19.56 -20.75 5.97
N THR A 97 19.42 -20.30 4.73
CA THR A 97 20.15 -20.82 3.55
C THR A 97 20.76 -19.73 2.68
N CYS A 98 20.49 -18.47 2.98
CA CYS A 98 20.96 -17.33 2.22
C CYS A 98 22.43 -17.05 2.55
N ARG A 99 23.31 -17.14 1.54
CA ARG A 99 24.75 -16.97 1.72
C ARG A 99 25.21 -15.52 1.79
N TYR A 100 24.35 -14.54 1.46
CA TYR A 100 24.66 -13.12 1.57
C TYR A 100 24.78 -12.69 3.03
N LEU A 101 25.55 -11.62 3.28
CA LEU A 101 25.68 -11.06 4.62
C LEU A 101 24.38 -10.34 5.02
N HIS A 102 23.83 -10.71 6.16
CA HIS A 102 22.63 -10.12 6.73
C HIS A 102 23.01 -9.12 7.82
N PHE A 103 22.10 -8.18 8.06
CA PHE A 103 22.27 -7.15 9.08
C PHE A 103 20.96 -6.91 9.81
N ARG A 104 21.05 -6.60 11.08
CA ARG A 104 19.97 -6.03 11.87
C ARG A 104 20.29 -4.59 12.23
N LEU A 105 19.26 -3.81 12.50
CA LEU A 105 19.46 -2.44 12.98
C LEU A 105 20.18 -2.46 14.32
N ASP A 106 21.17 -1.60 14.49
CA ASP A 106 21.79 -1.35 15.79
C ASP A 106 20.73 -0.77 16.73
N PRO A 107 20.48 -1.39 17.91
CA PRO A 107 19.50 -0.89 18.87
C PRO A 107 19.75 0.56 19.30
N ALA A 108 21.00 1.00 19.35
CA ALA A 108 21.36 2.38 19.67
C ALA A 108 20.97 3.37 18.55
N SER A 109 20.72 2.88 17.32
CA SER A 109 20.20 3.66 16.20
C SER A 109 18.68 3.73 16.15
N LYS A 110 17.97 3.05 17.06
CA LYS A 110 16.51 3.14 17.13
C LYS A 110 16.10 4.56 17.47
N CYS A 111 15.31 5.19 16.60
CA CYS A 111 14.57 6.39 16.96
C CYS A 111 13.60 6.04 18.09
N ARG A 112 13.44 6.93 19.07
CA ARG A 112 12.28 6.85 19.96
C ARG A 112 11.04 6.91 19.06
N PRO A 113 10.05 6.05 19.28
CA PRO A 113 8.76 6.23 18.61
C PRO A 113 8.34 7.68 18.85
N ILE A 114 8.02 8.41 17.81
CA ILE A 114 7.26 9.64 17.99
C ILE A 114 5.96 9.13 18.59
N GLN A 115 5.66 9.49 19.83
CA GLN A 115 4.32 9.39 20.36
C GLN A 115 3.46 10.34 19.51
N THR A 116 3.03 9.82 18.37
CA THR A 116 2.01 10.47 17.60
C THR A 116 0.71 10.14 18.30
N ASP A 117 0.25 11.04 19.16
CA ASP A 117 -1.16 11.18 19.46
C ASP A 117 -1.88 11.67 18.19
N LEU A 118 -1.57 11.02 17.04
CA LEU A 118 -2.27 11.23 15.79
C LEU A 118 -3.66 10.61 15.96
N PRO A 119 -4.72 11.44 16.00
CA PRO A 119 -6.07 10.92 16.04
C PRO A 119 -6.25 9.97 14.86
N ARG A 120 -6.88 8.83 15.08
CA ARG A 120 -7.23 7.88 14.02
C ARG A 120 -7.83 8.64 12.82
N ALA A 121 -7.47 8.26 11.61
CA ALA A 121 -7.81 8.95 10.36
C ALA A 121 -9.31 9.36 10.26
N SER A 122 -10.22 8.58 10.82
CA SER A 122 -11.64 8.87 10.89
C SER A 122 -11.98 10.16 11.65
N THR A 123 -11.29 10.42 12.76
CA THR A 123 -11.53 11.62 13.58
C THR A 123 -10.93 12.89 12.97
N GLN A 124 -9.90 12.76 12.13
CA GLN A 124 -9.34 13.91 11.41
C GLN A 124 -10.20 14.32 10.21
N LEU A 125 -10.75 13.36 9.45
CA LEU A 125 -11.69 13.65 8.37
C LEU A 125 -12.93 14.41 8.87
N GLU A 126 -13.45 14.02 10.04
CA GLU A 126 -14.59 14.69 10.66
C GLU A 126 -14.28 16.10 11.15
N ARG A 127 -13.07 16.36 11.69
CA ARG A 127 -12.68 17.69 12.19
C ARG A 127 -12.45 18.72 11.08
N HIS A 128 -12.09 18.30 9.88
CA HIS A 128 -11.77 19.20 8.76
C HIS A 128 -12.95 19.44 7.80
N GLY A 129 -14.18 19.09 8.22
CA GLY A 129 -15.39 19.35 7.41
C GLY A 129 -15.52 18.46 6.17
N LEU A 130 -14.61 17.49 5.97
CA LEU A 130 -14.70 16.51 4.90
C LEU A 130 -15.84 15.51 5.15
N GLY A 131 -16.36 15.44 6.36
CA GLY A 131 -17.50 14.60 6.73
C GLY A 131 -18.82 14.94 6.03
N ALA A 132 -18.95 16.14 5.48
CA ALA A 132 -20.16 16.53 4.74
C ALA A 132 -20.27 15.87 3.36
N TRP A 133 -19.14 15.46 2.78
CA TRP A 133 -19.06 14.83 1.45
C TRP A 133 -19.37 13.34 1.47
N THR A 134 -19.41 12.72 2.65
CA THR A 134 -19.54 11.29 2.83
C THR A 134 -20.96 10.80 3.09
N ARG A 135 -21.96 11.70 3.21
CA ARG A 135 -23.29 11.37 3.75
C ARG A 135 -24.19 10.52 2.85
N SER A 136 -23.97 10.42 1.54
CA SER A 136 -24.97 9.78 0.67
C SER A 136 -24.91 8.26 0.56
N ARG A 137 -23.81 7.59 1.00
CA ARG A 137 -23.69 6.12 1.01
C ARG A 137 -23.23 5.50 2.33
N VAL A 138 -23.04 6.31 3.35
CA VAL A 138 -22.43 5.94 4.62
C VAL A 138 -23.35 5.08 5.52
N SER A 139 -24.67 5.02 5.23
CA SER A 139 -25.64 4.43 6.16
C SER A 139 -25.61 2.91 6.24
N SER A 140 -25.14 2.19 5.20
CA SER A 140 -25.32 0.75 5.12
C SER A 140 -24.19 -0.12 5.69
N TRP A 141 -23.02 0.45 6.01
CA TRP A 141 -21.87 -0.33 6.49
C TRP A 141 -21.22 0.28 7.74
N ARG A 142 -22.07 0.75 8.66
CA ARG A 142 -21.60 1.23 9.97
C ARG A 142 -22.29 0.48 11.09
N THR A 143 -21.63 0.41 12.23
CA THR A 143 -22.25 -0.05 13.47
C THR A 143 -23.26 0.98 13.96
N ARG A 144 -24.13 0.60 14.90
CA ARG A 144 -25.21 1.46 15.43
C ARG A 144 -24.73 2.80 15.99
N ASP A 145 -23.48 2.86 16.45
CA ASP A 145 -22.79 4.06 16.92
C ASP A 145 -22.09 4.86 15.81
N GLY A 146 -22.29 4.48 14.53
CA GLY A 146 -21.70 5.14 13.37
C GLY A 146 -20.24 4.80 13.09
N ALA A 147 -19.64 3.89 13.85
CA ALA A 147 -18.26 3.46 13.63
C ALA A 147 -18.15 2.46 12.47
N LEU A 148 -16.93 2.31 11.91
CA LEU A 148 -16.64 1.20 11.00
C LEU A 148 -16.68 -0.11 11.79
N PRO A 149 -17.26 -1.20 11.23
CA PRO A 149 -17.21 -2.51 11.88
C PRO A 149 -15.76 -2.96 12.06
N GLY A 150 -15.50 -3.71 13.12
CA GLY A 150 -14.21 -4.34 13.34
C GLY A 150 -13.78 -5.21 12.16
N PRO A 151 -12.53 -5.69 12.14
CA PRO A 151 -12.06 -6.61 11.09
C PRO A 151 -12.95 -7.83 11.01
N GLN A 152 -13.34 -8.23 9.80
CA GLN A 152 -14.12 -9.43 9.55
C GLN A 152 -13.39 -10.32 8.54
N TRP A 153 -13.50 -11.64 8.70
CA TRP A 153 -12.83 -12.55 7.79
C TRP A 153 -13.53 -13.90 7.70
N ILE A 154 -13.34 -14.55 6.55
CA ILE A 154 -13.83 -15.90 6.26
C ILE A 154 -12.65 -16.78 5.86
N HIS A 155 -12.42 -17.86 6.62
CA HIS A 155 -11.46 -18.89 6.23
C HIS A 155 -12.11 -19.80 5.21
N CYS A 156 -11.71 -19.69 3.95
CA CYS A 156 -12.26 -20.48 2.84
C CYS A 156 -11.25 -20.60 1.69
N ASP A 157 -11.50 -21.56 0.81
CA ASP A 157 -10.96 -21.49 -0.55
C ASP A 157 -11.85 -20.54 -1.36
N VAL A 158 -11.26 -19.47 -1.87
CA VAL A 158 -11.99 -18.43 -2.62
C VAL A 158 -12.61 -18.98 -3.91
N ARG A 159 -12.06 -20.08 -4.46
CA ARG A 159 -12.58 -20.73 -5.68
C ARG A 159 -13.90 -21.46 -5.45
N GLU A 160 -14.06 -22.00 -4.23
CA GLU A 160 -15.21 -22.85 -3.86
C GLU A 160 -16.30 -22.10 -3.10
N TYR A 161 -15.97 -20.90 -2.62
CA TYR A 161 -16.88 -20.09 -1.82
C TYR A 161 -17.93 -19.42 -2.69
N ASP A 162 -19.20 -19.48 -2.28
CA ASP A 162 -20.28 -18.73 -2.93
C ASP A 162 -20.14 -17.23 -2.68
N LEU A 163 -19.38 -16.56 -3.55
CA LEU A 163 -19.14 -15.12 -3.45
C LEU A 163 -20.43 -14.30 -3.61
N ALA A 164 -21.45 -14.81 -4.31
CA ALA A 164 -22.71 -14.11 -4.51
C ALA A 164 -23.48 -13.92 -3.18
N SER A 165 -23.30 -14.84 -2.23
CA SER A 165 -23.93 -14.77 -0.90
C SER A 165 -23.46 -13.57 -0.06
N LEU A 166 -22.32 -12.97 -0.40
CA LEU A 166 -21.73 -11.84 0.35
C LEU A 166 -22.35 -10.48 0.01
N GLY A 167 -23.15 -10.43 -1.08
CA GLY A 167 -23.69 -9.17 -1.59
C GLY A 167 -22.65 -8.32 -2.31
N LYS A 168 -22.89 -7.01 -2.42
CA LYS A 168 -22.12 -6.09 -3.26
C LYS A 168 -21.13 -5.26 -2.44
N PHE A 169 -19.99 -4.94 -3.08
CA PHE A 169 -18.90 -4.14 -2.51
C PHE A 169 -18.56 -2.97 -3.42
N ASP A 170 -18.15 -1.86 -2.82
CA ASP A 170 -17.68 -0.67 -3.56
C ASP A 170 -16.22 -0.83 -3.99
N VAL A 171 -15.43 -1.61 -3.26
CA VAL A 171 -14.04 -1.91 -3.59
C VAL A 171 -13.73 -3.39 -3.40
N ILE A 172 -13.06 -3.95 -4.39
CA ILE A 172 -12.51 -5.31 -4.35
C ILE A 172 -10.98 -5.22 -4.48
N LEU A 173 -10.26 -5.80 -3.53
CA LEU A 173 -8.80 -5.98 -3.59
C LEU A 173 -8.49 -7.47 -3.78
N VAL A 174 -7.69 -7.79 -4.79
CA VAL A 174 -7.35 -9.18 -5.12
C VAL A 174 -5.83 -9.34 -5.14
N ALA A 175 -5.32 -10.26 -4.30
CA ALA A 175 -3.91 -10.60 -4.24
C ALA A 175 -3.69 -12.10 -4.54
N PRO A 176 -3.93 -12.54 -5.77
CA PRO A 176 -3.98 -13.96 -6.10
C PRO A 176 -2.60 -14.61 -6.00
N PRO A 177 -2.54 -15.89 -5.64
CA PRO A 177 -1.31 -16.68 -5.70
C PRO A 177 -1.07 -17.15 -7.14
N TRP A 178 -0.61 -16.23 -7.98
CA TRP A 178 -0.28 -16.51 -9.37
C TRP A 178 0.68 -17.70 -9.52
N ASP A 179 0.45 -18.56 -10.49
CA ASP A 179 1.45 -19.52 -10.91
C ASP A 179 2.62 -18.79 -11.60
N ILE A 180 3.73 -18.71 -10.90
CA ILE A 180 4.96 -18.08 -11.37
C ILE A 180 6.06 -19.12 -11.66
N HIS A 181 5.66 -20.37 -11.90
CA HIS A 181 6.56 -21.52 -12.12
C HIS A 181 7.58 -21.71 -10.98
N MET A 182 7.16 -21.41 -9.75
CA MET A 182 7.92 -21.65 -8.53
C MET A 182 7.11 -22.52 -7.57
N SER A 183 7.76 -23.45 -6.89
CA SER A 183 7.12 -24.19 -5.80
C SER A 183 6.81 -23.24 -4.64
N LEU A 184 5.55 -23.02 -4.37
CA LEU A 184 5.06 -22.20 -3.27
C LEU A 184 4.36 -23.08 -2.22
N PRO A 185 4.54 -22.81 -0.92
CA PRO A 185 4.00 -23.67 0.14
C PRO A 185 2.47 -23.57 0.31
N TYR A 186 1.79 -22.71 -0.43
CA TYR A 186 0.35 -22.41 -0.29
C TYR A 186 -0.47 -22.67 -1.55
N GLY A 187 0.11 -23.34 -2.55
CA GLY A 187 -0.54 -23.57 -3.85
C GLY A 187 -0.62 -22.33 -4.73
N THR A 188 -0.89 -22.52 -5.99
CA THR A 188 -1.05 -21.48 -6.99
C THR A 188 -2.37 -21.67 -7.73
N LEU A 189 -2.86 -20.61 -8.37
CA LEU A 189 -4.00 -20.64 -9.27
C LEU A 189 -3.50 -20.62 -10.70
N SER A 190 -4.11 -21.48 -11.54
CA SER A 190 -3.93 -21.43 -12.97
C SER A 190 -4.60 -20.20 -13.57
N ASP A 191 -4.30 -19.92 -14.83
CA ASP A 191 -4.95 -18.84 -15.57
C ASP A 191 -6.45 -19.13 -15.78
N GLU A 192 -6.83 -20.41 -15.90
CA GLU A 192 -8.21 -20.90 -15.98
C GLU A 192 -8.95 -20.70 -14.65
N ASP A 193 -8.34 -21.07 -13.52
CA ASP A 193 -8.90 -20.84 -12.19
C ASP A 193 -9.20 -19.34 -11.98
N MET A 194 -8.28 -18.48 -12.41
CA MET A 194 -8.46 -17.04 -12.28
C MET A 194 -9.62 -16.51 -13.13
N ARG A 195 -9.79 -17.01 -14.36
CA ARG A 195 -10.93 -16.63 -15.21
C ARG A 195 -12.27 -17.11 -14.65
N ALA A 196 -12.27 -18.29 -14.03
CA ALA A 196 -13.46 -18.89 -13.47
C ALA A 196 -13.96 -18.19 -12.19
N LEU A 197 -13.15 -17.32 -11.56
CA LEU A 197 -13.57 -16.60 -10.37
C LEU A 197 -14.77 -15.69 -10.68
N PRO A 198 -15.89 -15.82 -9.92
CA PRO A 198 -17.11 -15.03 -10.16
C PRO A 198 -17.00 -13.61 -9.57
N ILE A 199 -15.91 -12.91 -9.84
CA ILE A 199 -15.67 -11.54 -9.36
C ILE A 199 -16.82 -10.58 -9.70
N PRO A 200 -17.44 -10.66 -10.91
CA PRO A 200 -18.54 -9.77 -11.27
C PRO A 200 -19.75 -9.86 -10.33
N THR A 201 -19.94 -10.98 -9.62
CA THR A 201 -21.05 -11.14 -8.67
C THR A 201 -20.92 -10.27 -7.43
N LEU A 202 -19.70 -9.84 -7.11
CA LEU A 202 -19.39 -9.01 -5.94
C LEU A 202 -19.61 -7.52 -6.15
N GLN A 203 -19.75 -7.07 -7.41
CA GLN A 203 -19.76 -5.64 -7.68
C GLN A 203 -20.58 -5.30 -8.94
N ASP A 204 -21.46 -4.30 -8.83
CA ASP A 204 -22.17 -3.73 -9.97
C ASP A 204 -21.48 -2.45 -10.46
N GLU A 205 -20.92 -1.68 -9.53
CA GLU A 205 -20.22 -0.43 -9.77
C GLU A 205 -19.15 -0.24 -8.69
N GLY A 206 -17.93 0.13 -9.08
CA GLY A 206 -16.87 0.37 -8.11
C GLY A 206 -15.47 0.09 -8.62
N LEU A 207 -14.51 0.02 -7.69
CA LEU A 207 -13.10 -0.18 -8.00
C LEU A 207 -12.65 -1.62 -7.74
N LEU A 208 -11.78 -2.10 -8.60
CA LEU A 208 -11.03 -3.33 -8.42
C LEU A 208 -9.53 -3.01 -8.40
N PHE A 209 -8.82 -3.53 -7.41
CA PHE A 209 -7.37 -3.50 -7.29
C PHE A 209 -6.83 -4.91 -7.43
N LEU A 210 -6.03 -5.16 -8.45
CA LEU A 210 -5.50 -6.49 -8.76
C LEU A 210 -3.97 -6.49 -8.71
N TRP A 211 -3.41 -7.13 -7.70
CA TRP A 211 -1.96 -7.34 -7.63
C TRP A 211 -1.51 -8.34 -8.71
N VAL A 212 -0.53 -7.93 -9.50
CA VAL A 212 0.03 -8.76 -10.56
C VAL A 212 1.55 -8.86 -10.44
N THR A 213 2.08 -10.02 -10.84
CA THR A 213 3.52 -10.20 -11.07
C THR A 213 3.87 -9.85 -12.51
N GLY A 214 5.15 -9.68 -12.81
CA GLY A 214 5.58 -9.38 -14.20
C GLY A 214 5.07 -10.41 -15.21
N ARG A 215 5.07 -11.71 -14.88
CA ARG A 215 4.51 -12.77 -15.73
C ARG A 215 3.00 -12.63 -15.93
N ALA A 216 2.29 -12.27 -14.86
CA ALA A 216 0.83 -12.22 -14.86
C ALA A 216 0.27 -10.85 -15.33
N MET A 217 1.10 -9.94 -15.84
CA MET A 217 0.68 -8.59 -16.22
C MET A 217 -0.38 -8.62 -17.32
N GLU A 218 -0.11 -9.35 -18.40
CA GLU A 218 -1.04 -9.42 -19.54
C GLU A 218 -2.31 -10.20 -19.16
N MET A 219 -2.16 -11.27 -18.36
CA MET A 219 -3.30 -11.98 -17.83
C MET A 219 -4.16 -11.09 -16.93
N GLY A 220 -3.54 -10.30 -16.06
CA GLY A 220 -4.26 -9.35 -15.21
C GLY A 220 -5.05 -8.31 -15.99
N ARG A 221 -4.49 -7.81 -17.11
CA ARG A 221 -5.20 -6.92 -18.04
C ARG A 221 -6.39 -7.60 -18.69
N ALA A 222 -6.21 -8.81 -19.19
CA ALA A 222 -7.28 -9.62 -19.80
C ALA A 222 -8.38 -9.96 -18.78
N LEU A 223 -8.03 -10.21 -17.52
CA LEU A 223 -9.00 -10.46 -16.44
C LEU A 223 -9.82 -9.24 -16.09
N LEU A 224 -9.25 -8.04 -16.06
CA LEU A 224 -10.03 -6.82 -15.86
C LEU A 224 -11.13 -6.70 -16.92
N GLU A 225 -10.78 -6.88 -18.18
CA GLU A 225 -11.73 -6.85 -19.28
C GLU A 225 -12.78 -7.96 -19.18
N HIS A 226 -12.34 -9.20 -18.90
CA HIS A 226 -13.20 -10.37 -18.74
C HIS A 226 -14.23 -10.18 -17.62
N TRP A 227 -13.85 -9.54 -16.52
CA TRP A 227 -14.75 -9.25 -15.39
C TRP A 227 -15.57 -7.95 -15.57
N GLY A 228 -15.43 -7.28 -16.72
CA GLY A 228 -16.18 -6.08 -17.06
C GLY A 228 -15.64 -4.78 -16.45
N TYR A 229 -14.34 -4.72 -16.17
CA TYR A 229 -13.67 -3.52 -15.66
C TYR A 229 -12.90 -2.80 -16.77
N MET A 230 -13.08 -1.50 -16.83
CA MET A 230 -12.18 -0.62 -17.56
C MET A 230 -10.91 -0.38 -16.72
N ARG A 231 -9.74 -0.66 -17.28
CA ARG A 231 -8.47 -0.34 -16.60
C ARG A 231 -8.29 1.18 -16.57
N LEU A 232 -8.17 1.73 -15.37
CA LEU A 232 -7.95 3.17 -15.15
C LEU A 232 -6.48 3.50 -15.00
N ASP A 233 -5.79 2.73 -14.16
CA ASP A 233 -4.48 3.09 -13.65
C ASP A 233 -3.67 1.86 -13.26
N GLU A 234 -2.44 2.09 -12.80
CA GLU A 234 -1.54 1.08 -12.28
C GLU A 234 -0.76 1.69 -11.11
N ILE A 235 -0.78 1.01 -9.97
CA ILE A 235 0.01 1.41 -8.81
C ILE A 235 1.28 0.57 -8.78
N ILE A 236 2.43 1.24 -8.60
CA ILE A 236 3.73 0.59 -8.48
C ILE A 236 4.19 0.67 -7.02
N TRP A 237 4.41 -0.49 -6.40
CA TRP A 237 5.08 -0.56 -5.10
C TRP A 237 6.58 -0.77 -5.28
N LEU A 238 7.38 0.27 -5.00
CA LEU A 238 8.83 0.17 -4.88
C LEU A 238 9.21 -0.40 -3.52
N LYS A 239 9.85 -1.57 -3.54
CA LYS A 239 10.23 -2.31 -2.34
C LYS A 239 11.54 -1.78 -1.78
N VAL A 240 11.49 -1.28 -0.57
CA VAL A 240 12.68 -0.85 0.17
C VAL A 240 12.88 -1.68 1.44
N ASN A 241 14.07 -1.64 1.99
CA ASN A 241 14.38 -2.23 3.28
C ASN A 241 14.23 -1.18 4.42
N GLN A 242 14.55 -1.57 5.65
CA GLN A 242 14.43 -0.72 6.84
C GLN A 242 15.30 0.54 6.79
N THR A 243 16.27 0.59 5.89
CA THR A 243 17.14 1.75 5.68
C THR A 243 16.76 2.55 4.44
N GLN A 244 15.54 2.34 3.91
CA GLN A 244 15.01 3.00 2.72
C GLN A 244 15.81 2.74 1.43
N ARG A 245 16.61 1.66 1.40
CA ARG A 245 17.32 1.23 0.20
C ARG A 245 16.49 0.23 -0.58
N LEU A 246 16.54 0.36 -1.91
CA LEU A 246 15.82 -0.53 -2.82
C LEU A 246 16.25 -1.99 -2.62
N ILE A 247 15.28 -2.91 -2.57
CA ILE A 247 15.53 -4.34 -2.59
C ILE A 247 16.15 -4.74 -3.94
N ARG A 248 17.36 -5.29 -3.91
CA ARG A 248 18.13 -5.68 -5.10
C ARG A 248 18.57 -7.13 -5.11
N THR A 249 18.39 -7.84 -3.99
CA THR A 249 18.73 -9.27 -3.89
C THR A 249 17.45 -10.09 -3.89
N GLY A 250 17.43 -11.15 -4.68
CA GLY A 250 16.30 -12.06 -4.77
C GLY A 250 16.36 -12.85 -6.08
N ARG A 251 15.71 -14.02 -6.09
CA ARG A 251 15.68 -14.92 -7.25
C ARG A 251 14.36 -14.84 -8.02
N THR A 252 13.65 -13.72 -7.93
CA THR A 252 12.30 -13.60 -8.46
C THR A 252 12.23 -13.16 -9.91
N GLY A 253 13.37 -12.85 -10.55
CA GLY A 253 13.44 -12.51 -11.97
C GLY A 253 14.46 -13.37 -12.69
N HIS A 254 14.19 -13.73 -13.94
CA HIS A 254 15.12 -14.48 -14.78
C HIS A 254 16.27 -13.59 -15.28
N TRP A 255 16.00 -12.30 -15.48
CA TRP A 255 16.93 -11.34 -16.06
C TRP A 255 17.32 -10.24 -15.10
N LEU A 256 16.37 -9.72 -14.32
CA LEU A 256 16.57 -8.62 -13.36
C LEU A 256 15.97 -9.00 -12.00
N ASN A 257 16.53 -8.46 -10.92
CA ASN A 257 15.93 -8.58 -9.60
C ASN A 257 14.66 -7.71 -9.51
N HIS A 258 13.60 -8.28 -8.95
CA HIS A 258 12.31 -7.58 -8.81
C HIS A 258 12.33 -6.65 -7.59
N GLY A 259 12.60 -5.36 -7.81
CA GLY A 259 12.52 -4.31 -6.79
C GLY A 259 11.13 -3.67 -6.67
N LYS A 260 10.13 -4.13 -7.43
CA LYS A 260 8.78 -3.58 -7.46
C LYS A 260 7.70 -4.65 -7.59
N GLU A 261 6.47 -4.30 -7.23
CA GLU A 261 5.24 -5.02 -7.59
C GLU A 261 4.23 -4.06 -8.22
N HIS A 262 3.31 -4.61 -8.98
CA HIS A 262 2.29 -3.86 -9.71
C HIS A 262 0.90 -4.20 -9.19
N CYS A 263 0.05 -3.19 -9.09
CA CYS A 263 -1.36 -3.35 -8.78
C CYS A 263 -2.19 -2.63 -9.85
N LEU A 264 -2.90 -3.37 -10.67
CA LEU A 264 -3.79 -2.80 -11.68
C LEU A 264 -5.04 -2.25 -11.03
N VAL A 265 -5.50 -1.10 -11.47
CA VAL A 265 -6.72 -0.44 -11.00
C VAL A 265 -7.78 -0.45 -12.09
N GLY A 266 -8.90 -1.08 -11.82
CA GLY A 266 -10.06 -1.16 -12.70
C GLY A 266 -11.28 -0.46 -12.13
N LEU A 267 -12.09 0.14 -12.99
CA LEU A 267 -13.39 0.72 -12.66
C LEU A 267 -14.49 -0.05 -13.39
N LYS A 268 -15.49 -0.49 -12.64
CA LYS A 268 -16.75 -1.00 -13.18
C LYS A 268 -17.82 0.07 -13.09
N LEU A 269 -18.52 0.31 -14.17
CA LEU A 269 -19.65 1.24 -14.24
C LEU A 269 -20.94 0.46 -14.43
N ARG A 270 -22.06 1.02 -13.95
CA ARG A 270 -23.38 0.43 -14.23
C ARG A 270 -23.64 0.39 -15.73
N GLU A 271 -24.36 -0.62 -16.19
CA GLU A 271 -24.52 -0.96 -17.63
C GLU A 271 -24.91 0.20 -18.55
N HIS A 272 -25.64 1.20 -18.07
CA HIS A 272 -26.01 2.37 -18.86
C HIS A 272 -24.89 3.41 -19.03
N ALA A 273 -23.72 3.19 -18.41
CA ALA A 273 -22.56 4.07 -18.48
C ALA A 273 -21.46 3.54 -19.43
N ASN A 274 -21.67 2.39 -20.08
CA ASN A 274 -20.64 1.59 -20.78
C ASN A 274 -20.20 2.10 -22.16
N ALA A 275 -20.60 3.29 -22.61
CA ALA A 275 -19.91 3.89 -23.75
C ALA A 275 -18.44 4.18 -23.33
N PRO A 276 -17.43 3.80 -24.17
CA PRO A 276 -16.05 4.10 -23.87
C PRO A 276 -15.90 5.57 -23.47
N TYR A 277 -15.19 5.85 -22.40
CA TYR A 277 -15.00 7.21 -21.87
C TYR A 277 -14.55 8.19 -22.97
N GLN A 278 -13.76 7.69 -23.92
CA GLN A 278 -13.25 8.44 -25.09
C GLN A 278 -14.29 8.73 -26.19
N SER A 279 -15.41 8.01 -26.22
CA SER A 279 -16.46 8.17 -27.23
C SER A 279 -17.68 8.97 -26.76
N ARG A 280 -17.62 9.58 -25.59
CA ARG A 280 -18.73 10.33 -25.01
C ARG A 280 -18.86 11.72 -25.63
N PRO A 281 -20.07 12.15 -25.94
CA PRO A 281 -20.28 13.51 -26.46
C PRO A 281 -19.89 14.56 -25.41
N PRO A 282 -19.42 15.74 -25.84
CA PRO A 282 -19.17 16.87 -24.95
C PRO A 282 -20.43 17.18 -24.12
N GLY A 283 -20.27 17.30 -22.78
CA GLY A 283 -21.39 17.59 -21.87
C GLY A 283 -22.13 16.35 -21.34
N ALA A 284 -21.76 15.13 -21.73
CA ALA A 284 -22.32 13.93 -21.10
C ALA A 284 -21.97 13.87 -19.60
N PRO A 285 -22.91 13.40 -18.75
CA PRO A 285 -22.65 13.27 -17.30
C PRO A 285 -21.39 12.45 -17.05
N ASN A 286 -20.61 12.84 -16.04
CA ASN A 286 -19.42 12.08 -15.64
C ASN A 286 -19.88 10.68 -15.15
N PRO A 287 -19.41 9.58 -15.77
CA PRO A 287 -19.82 8.23 -15.38
C PRO A 287 -19.21 7.78 -14.06
N VAL A 288 -18.18 8.48 -13.60
CA VAL A 288 -17.49 8.14 -12.36
C VAL A 288 -18.42 8.42 -11.19
N PRO A 289 -18.62 7.44 -10.30
CA PRO A 289 -19.48 7.62 -9.14
C PRO A 289 -19.08 8.84 -8.30
N GLU A 290 -20.05 9.61 -7.83
CA GLU A 290 -19.81 10.83 -7.03
C GLU A 290 -19.13 10.51 -5.69
N TRP A 291 -19.35 9.29 -5.16
CA TRP A 291 -18.73 8.84 -3.91
C TRP A 291 -17.24 8.50 -4.06
N LEU A 292 -16.74 8.39 -5.28
CA LEU A 292 -15.34 8.07 -5.55
C LEU A 292 -14.48 9.34 -5.56
N HIS A 293 -13.58 9.46 -4.60
CA HIS A 293 -12.63 10.56 -4.52
C HIS A 293 -11.41 10.28 -5.40
N ARG A 294 -11.08 11.23 -6.26
CA ARG A 294 -9.94 11.16 -7.20
C ARG A 294 -8.82 12.11 -6.80
N GLY A 295 -7.60 11.82 -7.23
CA GLY A 295 -6.44 12.68 -6.98
C GLY A 295 -6.06 12.77 -5.50
N VAL A 296 -6.33 11.72 -4.72
CA VAL A 296 -6.04 11.67 -3.28
C VAL A 296 -4.63 11.19 -2.96
N ALA A 297 -3.98 10.53 -3.91
CA ALA A 297 -2.64 9.97 -3.75
C ALA A 297 -1.92 9.88 -5.09
N THR A 298 -0.67 9.40 -5.07
CA THR A 298 0.13 9.08 -6.25
C THR A 298 0.05 7.58 -6.57
N ASP A 299 0.37 7.23 -7.81
CA ASP A 299 0.44 5.87 -8.31
C ASP A 299 1.72 5.10 -7.91
N VAL A 300 2.60 5.72 -7.13
CA VAL A 300 3.83 5.11 -6.62
C VAL A 300 3.81 5.06 -5.10
N ILE A 301 4.00 3.84 -4.56
CA ILE A 301 4.18 3.59 -3.14
C ILE A 301 5.62 3.17 -2.90
N VAL A 302 6.34 3.86 -2.02
CA VAL A 302 7.66 3.48 -1.54
C VAL A 302 7.51 2.97 -0.12
N SER A 303 7.63 1.66 0.08
CA SER A 303 7.36 1.05 1.38
C SER A 303 8.22 -0.17 1.65
N GLN A 304 8.43 -0.44 2.94
CA GLN A 304 9.28 -1.54 3.40
C GLN A 304 8.64 -2.90 3.13
N VAL A 305 9.48 -3.84 2.68
CA VAL A 305 9.12 -5.26 2.67
C VAL A 305 9.11 -5.76 4.11
N ARG A 306 7.99 -6.37 4.49
CA ARG A 306 7.76 -6.93 5.83
C ARG A 306 7.59 -8.45 5.74
N HIS A 307 6.57 -9.02 6.34
CA HIS A 307 6.28 -10.46 6.24
C HIS A 307 5.98 -10.90 4.79
N THR A 308 6.20 -12.17 4.51
CA THR A 308 5.89 -12.77 3.20
C THR A 308 4.47 -12.42 2.74
N SER A 309 4.35 -11.94 1.51
CA SER A 309 3.11 -11.51 0.85
C SER A 309 2.38 -10.35 1.53
N ARG A 310 2.94 -9.70 2.55
CA ARG A 310 2.33 -8.52 3.15
C ARG A 310 2.48 -7.34 2.21
N LYS A 311 1.34 -6.80 1.77
CA LYS A 311 1.26 -5.62 0.92
C LYS A 311 1.42 -4.34 1.75
N PRO A 312 1.79 -3.20 1.13
CA PRO A 312 1.97 -1.94 1.84
C PRO A 312 0.65 -1.44 2.44
N ASP A 313 0.71 -0.94 3.68
CA ASP A 313 -0.47 -0.41 4.37
C ASP A 313 -0.98 0.87 3.71
N GLU A 314 -0.12 1.59 3.00
CA GLU A 314 -0.41 2.79 2.22
C GLU A 314 -1.46 2.54 1.13
N LEU A 315 -1.46 1.35 0.50
CA LEU A 315 -2.49 1.01 -0.47
C LEU A 315 -3.89 1.00 0.17
N TYR A 316 -4.01 0.42 1.35
CA TYR A 316 -5.31 0.37 2.03
C TYR A 316 -5.76 1.78 2.43
N SER A 317 -4.86 2.59 2.96
CA SER A 317 -5.16 3.99 3.30
C SER A 317 -5.58 4.80 2.07
N MET A 318 -4.91 4.58 0.93
CA MET A 318 -5.28 5.16 -0.36
C MET A 318 -6.70 4.75 -0.75
N ILE A 319 -7.01 3.46 -0.72
CA ILE A 319 -8.34 2.92 -1.05
C ILE A 319 -9.41 3.50 -0.10
N GLU A 320 -9.12 3.56 1.19
CA GLU A 320 -10.02 4.10 2.20
C GLU A 320 -10.32 5.59 1.96
N ASN A 321 -9.33 6.36 1.48
CA ASN A 321 -9.51 7.76 1.10
C ASN A 321 -10.22 7.94 -0.24
N MET A 322 -10.02 7.03 -1.20
CA MET A 322 -10.75 7.03 -2.48
C MET A 322 -12.23 6.67 -2.28
N CYS A 323 -12.52 5.76 -1.35
CA CYS A 323 -13.87 5.28 -1.09
C CYS A 323 -14.15 5.27 0.42
N PRO A 324 -14.33 6.44 1.05
CA PRO A 324 -14.63 6.52 2.48
C PRO A 324 -16.02 5.95 2.76
N GLY A 325 -16.11 5.09 3.79
CA GLY A 325 -17.36 4.49 4.23
C GLY A 325 -17.94 3.38 3.32
N GLY A 326 -17.40 3.14 2.12
CA GLY A 326 -17.84 2.07 1.24
C GLY A 326 -17.45 0.67 1.74
N ARG A 327 -18.22 -0.35 1.34
CA ARG A 327 -17.93 -1.76 1.64
C ARG A 327 -16.71 -2.23 0.85
N LYS A 328 -15.76 -2.84 1.54
CA LYS A 328 -14.49 -3.29 0.97
C LYS A 328 -14.27 -4.76 1.24
N ILE A 329 -13.83 -5.50 0.23
CA ILE A 329 -13.48 -6.90 0.34
C ILE A 329 -12.06 -7.15 -0.17
N GLU A 330 -11.31 -8.00 0.51
CA GLU A 330 -10.02 -8.50 0.05
C GLU A 330 -10.10 -10.02 -0.16
N LEU A 331 -9.76 -10.46 -1.37
CA LEU A 331 -9.68 -11.87 -1.73
C LEU A 331 -8.22 -12.35 -1.70
N PHE A 332 -8.02 -13.59 -1.25
CA PHE A 332 -6.71 -14.20 -0.99
C PHE A 332 -5.91 -13.50 0.10
N GLY A 333 -6.63 -12.88 1.06
CA GLY A 333 -6.02 -12.18 2.17
C GLY A 333 -5.42 -13.11 3.22
N ARG A 334 -4.61 -12.53 4.11
CA ARG A 334 -3.92 -13.21 5.21
C ARG A 334 -4.18 -12.49 6.52
N ARG A 335 -3.83 -13.11 7.65
CA ARG A 335 -4.07 -12.54 8.99
C ARG A 335 -3.50 -11.12 9.17
N HIS A 336 -2.37 -10.82 8.54
CA HIS A 336 -1.75 -9.50 8.62
C HIS A 336 -2.42 -8.43 7.72
N ASN A 337 -3.43 -8.83 6.92
CA ASN A 337 -4.24 -7.92 6.10
C ASN A 337 -5.51 -7.47 6.81
N LEU A 338 -5.89 -8.14 7.91
CA LEU A 338 -7.14 -7.86 8.62
C LEU A 338 -7.20 -6.43 9.14
N ARG A 339 -8.27 -5.72 8.82
CA ARG A 339 -8.46 -4.33 9.25
C ARG A 339 -9.94 -3.95 9.37
N PRO A 340 -10.27 -2.94 10.22
CA PRO A 340 -11.63 -2.45 10.37
C PRO A 340 -12.22 -1.96 9.04
N GLY A 341 -13.50 -2.21 8.82
CA GLY A 341 -14.20 -1.81 7.60
C GLY A 341 -13.94 -2.68 6.37
N TRP A 342 -13.20 -3.78 6.52
CA TRP A 342 -12.91 -4.74 5.47
C TRP A 342 -13.43 -6.14 5.81
N LEU A 343 -13.90 -6.85 4.77
CA LEU A 343 -14.11 -8.29 4.81
C LEU A 343 -12.94 -8.97 4.07
N THR A 344 -12.27 -9.91 4.71
CA THR A 344 -11.10 -10.60 4.13
C THR A 344 -11.41 -12.10 3.95
N LEU A 345 -11.22 -12.63 2.74
CA LEU A 345 -11.38 -14.05 2.42
C LEU A 345 -10.02 -14.68 2.08
N GLY A 346 -9.77 -15.90 2.56
CA GLY A 346 -8.57 -16.64 2.18
C GLY A 346 -8.35 -17.92 2.98
N ASN A 347 -7.61 -18.84 2.40
CA ASN A 347 -7.26 -20.13 3.01
C ASN A 347 -6.08 -20.06 4.00
N GLN A 348 -5.43 -18.90 4.11
CA GLN A 348 -4.36 -18.64 5.09
C GLN A 348 -4.88 -17.98 6.38
N LEU A 349 -6.17 -17.85 6.53
CA LEU A 349 -6.85 -17.42 7.75
C LEU A 349 -7.09 -18.65 8.64
N LYS A 350 -7.09 -18.49 9.98
CA LYS A 350 -7.20 -19.65 10.89
C LYS A 350 -8.65 -20.03 11.28
N SER A 351 -9.58 -19.11 11.07
CA SER A 351 -10.98 -19.26 11.49
C SER A 351 -11.82 -18.26 10.71
N THR A 352 -13.13 -18.34 10.86
CA THR A 352 -14.07 -17.33 10.36
C THR A 352 -14.52 -16.45 11.53
N HIS A 353 -14.56 -15.14 11.29
CA HIS A 353 -15.07 -14.15 12.24
C HIS A 353 -15.92 -13.11 11.51
N LEU A 354 -17.20 -13.13 11.78
CA LEU A 354 -18.16 -12.18 11.25
C LEU A 354 -18.87 -11.47 12.41
N VAL A 355 -19.00 -10.17 12.31
CA VAL A 355 -19.77 -9.36 13.24
C VAL A 355 -21.15 -9.15 12.65
N ARG A 356 -22.20 -9.46 13.39
CA ARG A 356 -23.57 -9.19 12.97
C ARG A 356 -23.76 -7.67 12.89
N LEU A 357 -24.01 -7.19 11.70
CA LEU A 357 -24.38 -5.80 11.48
C LEU A 357 -25.91 -5.69 11.65
N GLU A 358 -26.34 -4.90 12.61
CA GLU A 358 -27.74 -4.49 12.68
C GLU A 358 -27.90 -3.34 11.68
N PHE A 359 -28.65 -3.59 10.61
CA PHE A 359 -29.02 -2.53 9.66
C PHE A 359 -29.97 -1.57 10.37
N VAL A 360 -29.59 -0.31 10.43
CA VAL A 360 -30.53 0.75 10.81
C VAL A 360 -31.42 0.96 9.60
N THR A 361 -32.62 0.42 9.63
CA THR A 361 -33.69 0.83 8.70
C THR A 361 -34.11 2.22 9.12
N GLU A 362 -33.76 3.23 8.32
CA GLU A 362 -34.41 4.55 8.46
C GLU A 362 -35.91 4.34 8.13
N ASN A 363 -36.76 4.62 9.15
CA ASN A 363 -38.20 4.77 8.99
C ASN A 363 -38.53 6.10 8.34
#